data_4945e1950bea0f29fc9f005f9c2acb49
#
_entry.id   4945e1950bea0f29fc9f005f9c2acb49
#
_cell.length_a   1.000
_cell.length_b   1.000
_cell.length_c   1.000
_cell.angle_alpha   90.00
_cell.angle_beta   90.00
_cell.angle_gamma   90.00
#
_symmetry.space_group_name_H-M   'P 1'
#
loop_
_entity.id
_entity.type
_entity.pdbx_description
1 polymer ?
#
loop_
_entity_poly.entity_id
_entity_poly.type
_entity_poly.pdbx_seq_one_letter_code
_entity_poly.pdbx_strand_id
1 'polypeptide(L)'
;MIEVEIKFRVPSPALIERLTREAGLVFGEPVLQRDIYFNHPQRNFRETDEALRIRTSGEQNALTYKAPKLDTFTRTRPETEIPFLAGATSTEQMLSVLLALGFRVIETVEKTRRVAPFTWEGQPVEVTLDEARSLGTFLEIEIMAADDQWPLARDQIVRLAEHWEILDLREPRSYLRMLLEQQGVL
;
A
#
# COMPACT_ATOMS: atom_id res chain seq x y z
N MET A 1 -12.50 3.86 -9.10
CA MET A 1 -11.19 4.54 -9.27
C MET A 1 -10.10 3.50 -9.20
N ILE A 2 -9.01 3.69 -9.91
CA ILE A 2 -7.87 2.78 -9.99
C ILE A 2 -6.70 3.40 -9.20
N GLU A 3 -6.17 2.64 -8.25
CA GLU A 3 -4.91 2.95 -7.58
C GLU A 3 -3.76 2.51 -8.49
N VAL A 4 -2.88 3.44 -8.84
CA VAL A 4 -1.65 3.18 -9.61
C VAL A 4 -0.48 3.42 -8.68
N GLU A 5 0.22 2.34 -8.27
CA GLU A 5 1.26 2.39 -7.24
C GLU A 5 2.54 1.70 -7.72
N ILE A 6 3.70 2.27 -7.38
CA ILE A 6 4.99 1.57 -7.40
C ILE A 6 5.63 1.69 -6.04
N LYS A 7 6.20 0.58 -5.55
CA LYS A 7 6.93 0.51 -4.30
C LYS A 7 8.42 0.27 -4.56
N PHE A 8 9.26 0.92 -3.77
CA PHE A 8 10.72 0.87 -3.84
C PHE A 8 11.31 0.52 -2.47
N ARG A 9 12.38 -0.26 -2.45
CA ARG A 9 13.19 -0.42 -1.24
C ARG A 9 14.02 0.83 -0.99
N VAL A 10 14.11 1.24 0.26
CA VAL A 10 15.00 2.32 0.68
C VAL A 10 16.24 1.68 1.29
N PRO A 11 17.37 1.61 0.55
CA PRO A 11 18.58 0.93 1.02
C PRO A 11 19.30 1.67 2.14
N SER A 12 19.13 2.99 2.19
CA SER A 12 19.72 3.83 3.24
C SER A 12 18.95 5.15 3.39
N PRO A 13 19.04 5.82 4.55
CA PRO A 13 18.45 7.15 4.77
C PRO A 13 18.91 8.20 3.75
N ALA A 14 20.11 8.08 3.19
CA ALA A 14 20.66 9.02 2.22
C ALA A 14 19.78 9.16 0.96
N LEU A 15 19.05 8.12 0.55
CA LEU A 15 18.08 8.21 -0.53
C LEU A 15 16.97 9.22 -0.18
N ILE A 16 16.40 9.11 0.99
CA ILE A 16 15.32 10.01 1.44
C ILE A 16 15.83 11.44 1.62
N GLU A 17 17.03 11.61 2.17
CA GLU A 17 17.67 12.93 2.28
C GLU A 17 17.87 13.57 0.91
N ARG A 18 18.33 12.79 -0.09
CA ARG A 18 18.46 13.24 -1.48
C ARG A 18 17.11 13.68 -2.06
N LEU A 19 16.08 12.84 -1.99
CA LEU A 19 14.76 13.16 -2.53
C LEU A 19 14.11 14.36 -1.82
N THR A 20 14.26 14.48 -0.51
CA THR A 20 13.82 15.65 0.26
C THR A 20 14.48 16.92 -0.25
N ARG A 21 15.78 16.90 -0.48
CA ARG A 21 16.53 18.08 -0.95
C ARG A 21 16.24 18.42 -2.42
N GLU A 22 16.18 17.43 -3.29
CA GLU A 22 16.14 17.62 -4.75
C GLU A 22 14.72 17.76 -5.29
N ALA A 23 13.76 16.97 -4.75
CA ALA A 23 12.37 17.04 -5.13
C ALA A 23 11.51 17.90 -4.19
N GLY A 24 12.07 18.36 -3.06
CA GLY A 24 11.32 19.16 -2.09
C GLY A 24 10.27 18.36 -1.32
N LEU A 25 10.43 17.05 -1.16
CA LEU A 25 9.48 16.22 -0.41
C LEU A 25 9.44 16.65 1.05
N VAL A 26 8.23 16.90 1.56
CA VAL A 26 8.01 17.24 2.97
C VAL A 26 7.10 16.17 3.56
N PHE A 27 7.68 15.23 4.29
CA PHE A 27 6.92 14.18 4.96
C PHE A 27 6.24 14.71 6.22
N GLY A 28 4.95 14.40 6.35
CA GLY A 28 4.16 14.68 7.54
C GLY A 28 4.57 13.83 8.75
N GLU A 29 3.79 13.97 9.82
CA GLU A 29 3.98 13.20 11.05
C GLU A 29 3.81 11.68 10.80
N PRO A 30 4.57 10.85 11.52
CA PRO A 30 4.44 9.40 11.41
C PRO A 30 3.11 8.91 11.99
N VAL A 31 2.42 8.06 11.24
CA VAL A 31 1.17 7.41 11.67
C VAL A 31 1.38 5.91 11.69
N LEU A 32 1.07 5.28 12.82
CA LEU A 32 1.07 3.82 12.93
C LEU A 32 -0.13 3.26 12.16
N GLN A 33 0.15 2.33 11.26
CA GLN A 33 -0.84 1.57 10.52
C GLN A 33 -0.73 0.08 10.85
N ARG A 34 -1.89 -0.54 11.06
CA ARG A 34 -2.03 -1.97 11.27
C ARG A 34 -3.07 -2.53 10.31
N ASP A 35 -2.66 -3.43 9.43
CA ASP A 35 -3.48 -4.07 8.41
C ASP A 35 -3.68 -5.55 8.77
N ILE A 36 -4.91 -5.95 9.12
CA ILE A 36 -5.28 -7.34 9.33
C ILE A 36 -5.79 -7.89 8.01
N TYR A 37 -5.08 -8.84 7.40
CA TYR A 37 -5.44 -9.45 6.12
C TYR A 37 -6.24 -10.72 6.29
N PHE A 38 -7.18 -10.92 5.36
CA PHE A 38 -8.11 -12.05 5.36
C PHE A 38 -8.05 -12.86 4.08
N ASN A 39 -8.35 -14.17 4.19
CA ASN A 39 -8.68 -15.02 3.05
C ASN A 39 -10.17 -15.34 3.04
N HIS A 40 -10.73 -15.48 1.84
CA HIS A 40 -12.13 -15.81 1.64
C HIS A 40 -12.40 -17.29 1.99
N PRO A 41 -13.60 -17.65 2.53
CA PRO A 41 -13.91 -19.01 2.94
C PRO A 41 -13.95 -20.05 1.80
N GLN A 42 -14.26 -19.62 0.57
CA GLN A 42 -14.47 -20.51 -0.58
C GLN A 42 -13.48 -20.29 -1.74
N ARG A 43 -12.63 -19.26 -1.68
CA ARG A 43 -11.61 -18.98 -2.70
C ARG A 43 -10.33 -18.46 -2.06
N ASN A 44 -9.22 -18.77 -2.67
CA ASN A 44 -7.92 -18.33 -2.18
C ASN A 44 -7.53 -17.00 -2.84
N PHE A 45 -7.55 -15.91 -2.08
CA PHE A 45 -7.20 -14.58 -2.57
C PHE A 45 -5.77 -14.47 -3.11
N ARG A 46 -4.88 -15.35 -2.67
CA ARG A 46 -3.54 -15.45 -3.24
C ARG A 46 -3.57 -15.92 -4.70
N GLU A 47 -4.41 -16.89 -5.02
CA GLU A 47 -4.55 -17.46 -6.38
C GLU A 47 -5.30 -16.52 -7.30
N THR A 48 -6.26 -15.77 -6.76
CA THR A 48 -7.06 -14.80 -7.52
C THR A 48 -6.45 -13.40 -7.55
N ASP A 49 -5.28 -13.18 -6.92
CA ASP A 49 -4.60 -11.88 -6.79
C ASP A 49 -5.48 -10.78 -6.15
N GLU A 50 -6.35 -11.19 -5.24
CA GLU A 50 -7.22 -10.30 -4.46
C GLU A 50 -6.62 -10.03 -3.07
N ALA A 51 -7.09 -9.00 -2.40
CA ALA A 51 -6.82 -8.80 -0.98
C ALA A 51 -8.01 -8.14 -0.27
N LEU A 52 -8.25 -8.56 0.97
CA LEU A 52 -9.18 -7.94 1.89
C LEU A 52 -8.46 -7.65 3.20
N ARG A 53 -8.56 -6.43 3.70
CA ARG A 53 -7.97 -6.05 4.97
C ARG A 53 -8.87 -5.14 5.78
N ILE A 54 -8.75 -5.22 7.10
CA ILE A 54 -9.11 -4.15 8.02
C ILE A 54 -7.84 -3.34 8.26
N ARG A 55 -7.89 -2.03 8.01
CA ARG A 55 -6.81 -1.08 8.33
C ARG A 55 -7.20 -0.24 9.52
N THR A 56 -6.30 -0.14 10.49
CA THR A 56 -6.31 0.89 11.51
C THR A 56 -5.14 1.85 11.22
N SER A 57 -5.42 3.16 11.11
CA SER A 57 -4.44 4.23 10.88
C SER A 57 -4.62 5.29 11.97
N GLY A 58 -3.77 5.25 12.99
CA GLY A 58 -4.06 5.96 14.23
C GLY A 58 -5.38 5.45 14.83
N GLU A 59 -6.38 6.33 14.95
CA GLU A 59 -7.72 5.95 15.42
C GLU A 59 -8.72 5.66 14.29
N GLN A 60 -8.36 5.96 13.04
CA GLN A 60 -9.24 5.75 11.88
C GLN A 60 -9.22 4.29 11.42
N ASN A 61 -10.38 3.80 11.04
CA ASN A 61 -10.56 2.43 10.57
C ASN A 61 -11.14 2.41 9.16
N ALA A 62 -10.68 1.47 8.33
CA ALA A 62 -11.24 1.20 7.02
C ALA A 62 -11.23 -0.29 6.70
N LEU A 63 -12.23 -0.74 5.95
CA LEU A 63 -12.25 -2.03 5.28
C LEU A 63 -11.85 -1.80 3.83
N THR A 64 -10.79 -2.45 3.39
CA THR A 64 -10.27 -2.28 2.03
C THR A 64 -10.32 -3.60 1.28
N TYR A 65 -10.98 -3.61 0.12
CA TYR A 65 -10.90 -4.69 -0.86
C TYR A 65 -10.10 -4.23 -2.07
N LYS A 66 -9.13 -5.04 -2.46
CA LYS A 66 -8.30 -4.83 -3.65
C LYS A 66 -8.57 -5.95 -4.65
N ALA A 67 -9.04 -5.58 -5.84
CA ALA A 67 -9.26 -6.51 -6.95
C ALA A 67 -7.93 -6.99 -7.57
N PRO A 68 -7.96 -7.99 -8.49
CA PRO A 68 -6.77 -8.40 -9.22
C PRO A 68 -6.07 -7.25 -9.94
N LYS A 69 -4.73 -7.33 -10.02
CA LYS A 69 -3.94 -6.31 -10.71
C LYS A 69 -4.25 -6.27 -12.20
N LEU A 70 -4.26 -5.06 -12.75
CA LEU A 70 -4.43 -4.76 -14.18
C LEU A 70 -3.09 -4.71 -14.93
N ASP A 71 -1.97 -4.58 -14.17
CA ASP A 71 -0.63 -4.44 -14.73
C ASP A 71 0.36 -5.31 -13.96
N THR A 72 1.39 -5.79 -14.64
CA THR A 72 2.44 -6.63 -14.06
C THR A 72 3.65 -5.83 -13.57
N PHE A 73 3.81 -4.60 -14.07
CA PHE A 73 4.94 -3.76 -13.69
C PHE A 73 4.64 -2.91 -12.46
N THR A 74 3.45 -2.34 -12.40
CA THR A 74 2.96 -1.57 -11.25
C THR A 74 2.01 -2.42 -10.40
N ARG A 75 1.57 -1.87 -9.28
CA ARG A 75 0.55 -2.52 -8.44
C ARG A 75 -0.83 -1.90 -8.72
N THR A 76 -1.09 -1.64 -10.00
CA THR A 76 -2.32 -1.02 -10.49
C THR A 76 -3.52 -1.95 -10.35
N ARG A 77 -4.55 -1.52 -9.64
CA ARG A 77 -5.78 -2.29 -9.45
C ARG A 77 -6.97 -1.44 -9.01
N PRO A 78 -8.21 -1.89 -9.26
CA PRO A 78 -9.37 -1.32 -8.60
C PRO A 78 -9.29 -1.55 -7.09
N GLU A 79 -9.51 -0.48 -6.34
CA GLU A 79 -9.59 -0.53 -4.88
C GLU A 79 -10.92 0.06 -4.39
N THR A 80 -11.51 -0.59 -3.41
CA THR A 80 -12.66 -0.07 -2.68
C THR A 80 -12.30 0.01 -1.22
N GLU A 81 -12.23 1.22 -0.70
CA GLU A 81 -12.00 1.47 0.71
C GLU A 81 -13.24 2.09 1.34
N ILE A 82 -13.69 1.49 2.43
CA ILE A 82 -14.89 1.91 3.17
C ILE A 82 -14.47 2.25 4.59
N PRO A 83 -14.42 3.55 4.94
CA PRO A 83 -14.18 3.95 6.32
C PRO A 83 -15.35 3.52 7.21
N PHE A 84 -15.04 3.13 8.45
CA PHE A 84 -16.03 2.81 9.46
C PHE A 84 -15.67 3.46 10.80
N LEU A 85 -16.50 3.28 11.82
CA LEU A 85 -16.31 3.96 13.11
C LEU A 85 -14.91 3.78 13.66
N ALA A 86 -14.33 4.87 14.14
CA ALA A 86 -12.99 4.92 14.71
C ALA A 86 -12.87 4.09 16.01
N GLY A 87 -11.63 3.74 16.35
CA GLY A 87 -11.26 3.10 17.61
C GLY A 87 -11.27 1.58 17.58
N ALA A 88 -10.65 0.99 18.60
CA ALA A 88 -10.38 -0.46 18.69
C ALA A 88 -11.65 -1.32 18.75
N THR A 89 -12.67 -0.88 19.49
CA THR A 89 -13.94 -1.60 19.62
C THR A 89 -14.61 -1.84 18.25
N SER A 90 -14.61 -0.83 17.38
CA SER A 90 -15.18 -0.96 16.04
C SER A 90 -14.36 -1.91 15.16
N THR A 91 -13.03 -1.91 15.30
CA THR A 91 -12.16 -2.89 14.64
C THR A 91 -12.48 -4.32 15.09
N GLU A 92 -12.65 -4.55 16.40
CA GLU A 92 -13.01 -5.86 16.95
C GLU A 92 -14.38 -6.35 16.47
N GLN A 93 -15.35 -5.44 16.40
CA GLN A 93 -16.69 -5.76 15.87
C GLN A 93 -16.64 -6.14 14.38
N MET A 94 -15.92 -5.37 13.55
CA MET A 94 -15.74 -5.69 12.12
C MET A 94 -15.00 -7.02 11.94
N LEU A 95 -13.95 -7.27 12.72
CA LEU A 95 -13.25 -8.55 12.74
C LEU A 95 -14.20 -9.70 13.08
N SER A 96 -15.04 -9.54 14.11
CA SER A 96 -16.02 -10.56 14.52
C SER A 96 -17.02 -10.87 13.41
N VAL A 97 -17.50 -9.85 12.69
CA VAL A 97 -18.41 -10.03 11.55
C VAL A 97 -17.73 -10.84 10.43
N LEU A 98 -16.49 -10.48 10.04
CA LEU A 98 -15.78 -11.20 8.99
C LEU A 98 -15.50 -12.67 9.39
N LEU A 99 -15.12 -12.92 10.63
CA LEU A 99 -14.92 -14.29 11.14
C LEU A 99 -16.23 -15.08 11.14
N ALA A 100 -17.36 -14.47 11.56
CA ALA A 100 -18.67 -15.12 11.53
C ALA A 100 -19.14 -15.45 10.10
N LEU A 101 -18.73 -14.65 9.10
CA LEU A 101 -18.94 -14.91 7.67
C LEU A 101 -17.97 -15.95 7.08
N GLY A 102 -17.05 -16.50 7.90
CA GLY A 102 -16.13 -17.56 7.51
C GLY A 102 -14.81 -17.08 6.91
N PHE A 103 -14.55 -15.77 6.87
CA PHE A 103 -13.22 -15.27 6.51
C PHE A 103 -12.19 -15.70 7.56
N ARG A 104 -10.95 -15.90 7.14
CA ARG A 104 -9.85 -16.31 8.01
C ARG A 104 -8.77 -15.26 7.99
N VAL A 105 -8.27 -14.88 9.16
CA VAL A 105 -7.07 -14.04 9.25
C VAL A 105 -5.89 -14.80 8.67
N ILE A 106 -5.12 -14.14 7.81
CA ILE A 106 -3.88 -14.67 7.23
C ILE A 106 -2.69 -14.16 8.04
N GLU A 107 -2.58 -12.84 8.15
CA GLU A 107 -1.43 -12.16 8.76
C GLU A 107 -1.80 -10.72 9.10
N THR A 108 -1.00 -10.11 9.97
CA THR A 108 -1.09 -8.68 10.29
C THR A 108 0.19 -7.98 9.86
N VAL A 109 0.06 -6.96 9.02
CA VAL A 109 1.15 -6.06 8.63
C VAL A 109 1.11 -4.82 9.52
N GLU A 110 2.21 -4.51 10.18
CA GLU A 110 2.39 -3.27 10.95
C GLU A 110 3.45 -2.41 10.30
N LYS A 111 3.17 -1.11 10.17
CA LYS A 111 4.11 -0.14 9.64
C LYS A 111 3.87 1.25 10.21
N THR A 112 4.91 2.06 10.23
CA THR A 112 4.79 3.49 10.46
C THR A 112 4.87 4.19 9.10
N ARG A 113 3.83 4.97 8.76
CA ARG A 113 3.72 5.68 7.47
C ARG A 113 3.85 7.18 7.67
N ARG A 114 4.63 7.81 6.81
CA ARG A 114 4.64 9.27 6.61
C ARG A 114 4.22 9.56 5.18
N VAL A 115 3.42 10.61 4.99
CA VAL A 115 2.89 11.00 3.67
C VAL A 115 3.49 12.34 3.27
N ALA A 116 3.93 12.45 2.03
CA ALA A 116 4.33 13.69 1.38
C ALA A 116 3.48 13.91 0.12
N PRO A 117 2.53 14.86 0.12
CA PRO A 117 1.85 15.25 -1.10
C PRO A 117 2.87 15.89 -2.07
N PHE A 118 2.79 15.50 -3.33
CA PHE A 118 3.68 15.96 -4.39
C PHE A 118 2.88 16.28 -5.65
N THR A 119 3.45 17.04 -6.55
CA THR A 119 2.86 17.29 -7.87
C THR A 119 3.89 16.95 -8.94
N TRP A 120 3.53 16.08 -9.85
CA TRP A 120 4.37 15.70 -10.98
C TRP A 120 3.62 15.89 -12.32
N GLU A 121 4.20 16.63 -13.27
CA GLU A 121 3.59 16.91 -14.56
C GLU A 121 2.13 17.44 -14.45
N GLY A 122 1.86 18.23 -13.39
CA GLY A 122 0.53 18.78 -13.12
C GLY A 122 -0.46 17.81 -12.46
N GLN A 123 -0.05 16.57 -12.16
CA GLN A 123 -0.88 15.58 -11.49
C GLN A 123 -0.54 15.50 -9.99
N PRO A 124 -1.55 15.39 -9.12
CA PRO A 124 -1.33 15.06 -7.71
C PRO A 124 -0.73 13.65 -7.60
N VAL A 125 0.33 13.53 -6.83
CA VAL A 125 1.01 12.28 -6.51
C VAL A 125 1.11 12.18 -5.00
N GLU A 126 0.78 11.04 -4.44
CA GLU A 126 1.08 10.74 -3.06
C GLU A 126 2.40 9.97 -2.97
N VAL A 127 3.33 10.47 -2.17
CA VAL A 127 4.59 9.79 -1.88
C VAL A 127 4.55 9.39 -0.42
N THR A 128 4.71 8.10 -0.14
CA THR A 128 4.71 7.61 1.23
C THR A 128 6.03 6.98 1.59
N LEU A 129 6.47 7.22 2.81
CA LEU A 129 7.62 6.56 3.43
C LEU A 129 7.11 5.62 4.52
N ASP A 130 7.32 4.33 4.30
CA ASP A 130 6.88 3.26 5.20
C ASP A 130 8.07 2.61 5.90
N GLU A 131 8.04 2.58 7.22
CA GLU A 131 8.88 1.71 8.03
C GLU A 131 8.06 0.46 8.39
N ALA A 132 8.18 -0.59 7.57
CA ALA A 132 7.43 -1.83 7.74
C ALA A 132 8.16 -2.76 8.71
N ARG A 133 7.45 -3.17 9.79
CA ARG A 133 8.01 -4.01 10.84
C ARG A 133 8.58 -5.30 10.27
N SER A 134 9.81 -5.62 10.61
CA SER A 134 10.58 -6.79 10.16
C SER A 134 10.94 -6.84 8.67
N LEU A 135 10.49 -5.87 7.86
CA LEU A 135 10.73 -5.85 6.41
C LEU A 135 11.71 -4.75 5.97
N GLY A 136 11.81 -3.66 6.74
CA GLY A 136 12.65 -2.50 6.43
C GLY A 136 11.87 -1.29 5.94
N THR A 137 12.56 -0.37 5.27
CA THR A 137 12.04 0.90 4.83
C THR A 137 11.70 0.86 3.34
N PHE A 138 10.56 1.46 2.98
CA PHE A 138 10.06 1.53 1.60
C PHE A 138 9.54 2.92 1.28
N LEU A 139 9.64 3.28 0.01
CA LEU A 139 8.98 4.43 -0.59
C LEU A 139 7.89 3.91 -1.52
N GLU A 140 6.67 4.42 -1.41
CA GLU A 140 5.61 4.16 -2.39
C GLU A 140 5.27 5.48 -3.09
N ILE A 141 4.97 5.41 -4.38
CA ILE A 141 4.50 6.51 -5.20
C ILE A 141 3.15 6.08 -5.76
N GLU A 142 2.12 6.90 -5.56
CA GLU A 142 0.75 6.55 -5.89
C GLU A 142 0.04 7.69 -6.63
N ILE A 143 -0.74 7.33 -7.66
CA ILE A 143 -1.67 8.21 -8.36
C ILE A 143 -3.04 7.55 -8.38
N MET A 144 -4.08 8.28 -7.96
CA MET A 144 -5.47 7.85 -8.12
C MET A 144 -5.98 8.28 -9.49
N ALA A 145 -6.33 7.31 -10.34
CA ALA A 145 -6.78 7.55 -11.71
C ALA A 145 -8.24 7.14 -11.93
N ALA A 146 -8.89 7.76 -12.92
CA ALA A 146 -10.14 7.23 -13.47
C ALA A 146 -9.89 5.91 -14.21
N ASP A 147 -10.94 5.11 -14.39
CA ASP A 147 -10.82 3.74 -14.90
C ASP A 147 -10.20 3.66 -16.32
N ASP A 148 -10.35 4.71 -17.13
CA ASP A 148 -9.78 4.82 -18.49
C ASP A 148 -8.43 5.56 -18.52
N GLN A 149 -8.01 6.18 -17.43
CA GLN A 149 -6.80 7.02 -17.34
C GLN A 149 -5.62 6.34 -16.67
N TRP A 150 -5.81 5.15 -16.08
CA TRP A 150 -4.73 4.46 -15.36
C TRP A 150 -3.47 4.17 -16.22
N PRO A 151 -3.55 3.90 -17.53
CA PRO A 151 -2.33 3.70 -18.33
C PRO A 151 -1.45 4.96 -18.41
N LEU A 152 -2.07 6.14 -18.49
CA LEU A 152 -1.34 7.42 -18.46
C LEU A 152 -0.73 7.67 -17.08
N ALA A 153 -1.49 7.43 -16.01
CA ALA A 153 -0.99 7.53 -14.63
C ALA A 153 0.18 6.57 -14.38
N ARG A 154 0.11 5.33 -14.90
CA ARG A 154 1.21 4.37 -14.85
C ARG A 154 2.47 4.92 -15.52
N ASP A 155 2.35 5.45 -16.74
CA ASP A 155 3.50 5.98 -17.46
C ASP A 155 4.08 7.23 -16.76
N GLN A 156 3.25 8.05 -16.12
CA GLN A 156 3.70 9.20 -15.32
C GLN A 156 4.49 8.76 -14.08
N ILE A 157 4.00 7.75 -13.35
CA ILE A 157 4.68 7.22 -12.15
C ILE A 157 6.03 6.58 -12.51
N VAL A 158 6.10 5.90 -13.65
CA VAL A 158 7.35 5.31 -14.16
C VAL A 158 8.36 6.40 -14.50
N ARG A 159 7.96 7.45 -15.24
CA ARG A 159 8.83 8.59 -15.54
C ARG A 159 9.31 9.31 -14.27
N LEU A 160 8.45 9.43 -13.26
CA LEU A 160 8.87 10.02 -11.98
C LEU A 160 9.94 9.16 -11.30
N ALA A 161 9.75 7.84 -11.30
CA ALA A 161 10.73 6.91 -10.72
C ALA A 161 12.07 6.91 -11.48
N GLU A 162 12.03 7.04 -12.82
CA GLU A 162 13.21 7.24 -13.66
C GLU A 162 13.91 8.57 -13.36
N HIS A 163 13.14 9.66 -13.28
CA HIS A 163 13.65 11.00 -12.94
C HIS A 163 14.33 11.03 -11.56
N TRP A 164 13.81 10.26 -10.60
CA TRP A 164 14.42 10.11 -9.27
C TRP A 164 15.53 9.06 -9.21
N GLU A 165 15.82 8.38 -10.31
CA GLU A 165 16.84 7.32 -10.39
C GLU A 165 16.63 6.21 -9.34
N ILE A 166 15.36 5.79 -9.14
CA ILE A 166 15.01 4.77 -8.16
C ILE A 166 14.36 3.52 -8.77
N LEU A 167 14.20 3.46 -10.08
CA LEU A 167 13.46 2.39 -10.74
C LEU A 167 14.05 1.00 -10.45
N ASP A 168 15.36 0.89 -10.34
CA ASP A 168 16.06 -0.37 -10.02
C ASP A 168 15.83 -0.84 -8.58
N LEU A 169 15.32 0.04 -7.71
CA LEU A 169 14.96 -0.28 -6.32
C LEU A 169 13.54 -0.82 -6.18
N ARG A 170 12.83 -1.03 -7.30
CA ARG A 170 11.43 -1.49 -7.31
C ARG A 170 11.25 -2.81 -6.55
N GLU A 171 10.27 -2.85 -5.66
CA GLU A 171 9.83 -4.03 -4.93
C GLU A 171 8.41 -4.43 -5.36
N PRO A 172 8.24 -5.44 -6.21
CA PRO A 172 6.93 -5.83 -6.74
C PRO A 172 6.04 -6.56 -5.73
N ARG A 173 6.60 -7.12 -4.66
CA ARG A 173 5.86 -7.87 -3.65
C ARG A 173 5.09 -6.95 -2.71
N SER A 174 3.90 -7.38 -2.26
CA SER A 174 3.20 -6.71 -1.15
C SER A 174 3.91 -6.96 0.18
N TYR A 175 3.66 -6.11 1.19
CA TYR A 175 4.15 -6.36 2.55
C TYR A 175 3.67 -7.71 3.09
N LEU A 176 2.39 -8.03 2.87
CA LEU A 176 1.83 -9.34 3.23
C LEU A 176 2.65 -10.48 2.61
N ARG A 177 2.92 -10.42 1.30
CA ARG A 177 3.69 -11.47 0.62
C ARG A 177 5.09 -11.60 1.19
N MET A 178 5.78 -10.47 1.42
CA MET A 178 7.12 -10.48 1.99
C MET A 178 7.16 -11.08 3.39
N LEU A 179 6.16 -10.80 4.24
CA LEU A 179 6.05 -11.41 5.57
C LEU A 179 5.83 -12.93 5.49
N LEU A 180 4.91 -13.38 4.62
CA LEU A 180 4.62 -14.81 4.46
C LEU A 180 5.83 -15.58 3.89
N GLU A 181 6.58 -14.99 2.96
CA GLU A 181 7.84 -15.56 2.46
C GLU A 181 8.90 -15.64 3.57
N GLN A 182 9.04 -14.62 4.40
CA GLN A 182 9.98 -14.61 5.51
C GLN A 182 9.66 -15.66 6.58
N GLN A 183 8.37 -15.97 6.77
CA GLN A 183 7.88 -17.00 7.70
C GLN A 183 7.94 -18.42 7.11
N GLY A 184 8.32 -18.59 5.86
CA GLY A 184 8.33 -19.88 5.17
C GLY A 184 6.94 -20.44 4.87
N VAL A 185 5.92 -19.59 4.80
CA VAL A 185 4.55 -19.96 4.45
C VAL A 185 4.32 -19.93 2.92
N LEU A 186 5.22 -19.28 2.19
CA LEU A 186 5.24 -19.16 0.73
C LEU A 186 6.53 -19.70 0.14
#